data_0b203608cc31fdd5520e0705461934cf
#
_entry.id   0b203608cc31fdd5520e0705461934cf
#
_cell.length_a   1.000
_cell.length_b   1.000
_cell.length_c   1.000
_cell.angle_alpha   90.00
_cell.angle_beta   90.00
_cell.angle_gamma   90.00
#
_symmetry.space_group_name_H-M   'P 1'
#
loop_
_entity.id
_entity.type
_entity.pdbx_description
1 polymer ?
#
loop_
_entity_poly.entity_id
_entity_poly.type
_entity_poly.pdbx_seq_one_letter_code
_entity_poly.pdbx_strand_id
1 'polypeptide(L)'
;MLLKLYNENPNPREIEQVVEVLRSGGIVIYPTDTLYGMGCDALNVRAVERICEMKGINPQKSNLSIICNDLSIISEYAKVSTPVFKLMKRNLPGPFTFILPTTSSLPKIYKNKKTVGIRVPDNNIIREIVAQLGNPVLSTSVKDENDEVEYTTNPELIHEKWGDIADIVIDGGIGDLEPSTIVDCTSDELEITRQGKGVLKFENFTGCIKFFPTFTV
;
A
#
# COMPACT_ATOMS: atom_id res chain seq x y z
N MET A 1 -11.57 6.41 15.90
CA MET A 1 -10.81 7.50 16.61
C MET A 1 -9.97 8.26 15.60
N LEU A 2 -9.94 9.61 15.66
CA LEU A 2 -9.01 10.45 14.86
C LEU A 2 -7.74 10.70 15.69
N LEU A 3 -6.56 10.37 15.13
CA LEU A 3 -5.26 10.47 15.81
C LEU A 3 -4.30 11.31 14.96
N LYS A 4 -3.79 12.42 15.52
CA LYS A 4 -2.87 13.30 14.80
C LYS A 4 -1.43 12.82 14.90
N LEU A 5 -0.77 12.65 13.76
CA LEU A 5 0.65 12.31 13.65
C LEU A 5 1.36 13.24 12.66
N TYR A 6 2.63 13.55 12.92
CA TYR A 6 3.46 14.37 12.06
C TYR A 6 4.48 13.52 11.32
N ASN A 7 4.50 13.63 9.99
CA ASN A 7 5.37 12.80 9.14
C ASN A 7 6.87 13.01 9.39
N GLU A 8 7.27 14.23 9.77
CA GLU A 8 8.67 14.58 10.04
C GLU A 8 9.21 13.90 11.30
N ASN A 9 8.35 13.70 12.30
CA ASN A 9 8.72 13.10 13.58
C ASN A 9 7.49 12.43 14.22
N PRO A 10 7.10 11.22 13.77
CA PRO A 10 5.98 10.51 14.35
C PRO A 10 6.21 10.19 15.82
N ASN A 11 5.23 10.51 16.68
CA ASN A 11 5.32 10.25 18.12
C ASN A 11 5.32 8.74 18.40
N PRO A 12 6.37 8.17 19.05
CA PRO A 12 6.47 6.73 19.26
C PRO A 12 5.32 6.10 20.06
N ARG A 13 4.73 6.83 21.01
CA ARG A 13 3.59 6.32 21.82
C ARG A 13 2.33 6.19 20.98
N GLU A 14 2.09 7.14 20.09
CA GLU A 14 0.95 7.12 19.17
C GLU A 14 1.13 6.05 18.10
N ILE A 15 2.35 5.85 17.59
CA ILE A 15 2.68 4.73 16.71
C ILE A 15 2.43 3.38 17.40
N GLU A 16 2.87 3.21 18.65
CA GLU A 16 2.61 1.99 19.44
C GLU A 16 1.12 1.70 19.59
N GLN A 17 0.31 2.72 19.85
CA GLN A 17 -1.15 2.59 19.94
C GLN A 17 -1.76 2.09 18.60
N VAL A 18 -1.30 2.60 17.47
CA VAL A 18 -1.72 2.13 16.14
C VAL A 18 -1.31 0.67 15.92
N VAL A 19 -0.09 0.32 16.31
CA VAL A 19 0.45 -1.05 16.19
C VAL A 19 -0.36 -2.05 17.02
N GLU A 20 -0.76 -1.68 18.24
CA GLU A 20 -1.61 -2.53 19.09
C GLU A 20 -2.97 -2.80 18.46
N VAL A 21 -3.58 -1.78 17.83
CA VAL A 21 -4.83 -1.93 17.08
C VAL A 21 -4.64 -2.89 15.91
N LEU A 22 -3.57 -2.75 15.13
CA LEU A 22 -3.28 -3.66 14.00
C LEU A 22 -3.04 -5.10 14.49
N ARG A 23 -2.28 -5.30 15.58
CA ARG A 23 -2.02 -6.63 16.18
C ARG A 23 -3.30 -7.31 16.66
N SER A 24 -4.27 -6.53 17.14
CA SER A 24 -5.58 -7.05 17.56
C SER A 24 -6.54 -7.31 16.39
N GLY A 25 -6.10 -7.08 15.14
CA GLY A 25 -6.91 -7.28 13.93
C GLY A 25 -7.78 -6.09 13.56
N GLY A 26 -7.45 -4.91 14.08
CA GLY A 26 -8.12 -3.66 13.74
C GLY A 26 -7.76 -3.15 12.35
N ILE A 27 -8.56 -2.19 11.90
CA ILE A 27 -8.41 -1.49 10.62
C ILE A 27 -7.97 -0.06 10.88
N VAL A 28 -6.93 0.38 10.18
CA VAL A 28 -6.37 1.71 10.30
C VAL A 28 -6.38 2.42 8.96
N ILE A 29 -6.75 3.69 8.97
CA ILE A 29 -6.61 4.59 7.81
C ILE A 29 -5.41 5.51 8.08
N TYR A 30 -4.54 5.65 7.08
CA TYR A 30 -3.24 6.31 7.24
C TYR A 30 -2.84 7.10 5.98
N PRO A 31 -2.06 8.18 6.17
CA PRO A 31 -1.49 8.93 5.05
C PRO A 31 -0.40 8.12 4.35
N THR A 32 -0.22 8.38 3.06
CA THR A 32 0.90 7.89 2.27
C THR A 32 1.47 9.04 1.41
N ASP A 33 2.45 8.75 0.58
CA ASP A 33 2.97 9.66 -0.45
C ASP A 33 2.05 9.81 -1.68
N THR A 34 0.90 9.13 -1.66
CA THR A 34 -0.19 9.17 -2.67
C THR A 34 -1.52 9.37 -1.96
N LEU A 35 -2.55 8.63 -2.34
CA LEU A 35 -3.86 8.62 -1.66
C LEU A 35 -3.73 8.12 -0.21
N TYR A 36 -4.63 8.55 0.68
CA TYR A 36 -4.82 7.89 1.96
C TYR A 36 -5.10 6.40 1.76
N GLY A 37 -4.48 5.58 2.58
CA GLY A 37 -4.64 4.14 2.58
C GLY A 37 -5.52 3.65 3.73
N MET A 38 -6.20 2.54 3.51
CA MET A 38 -6.87 1.73 4.53
C MET A 38 -6.17 0.39 4.60
N GLY A 39 -5.86 -0.10 5.80
CA GLY A 39 -5.14 -1.34 5.95
C GLY A 39 -5.30 -2.03 7.29
N CYS A 40 -4.78 -3.24 7.35
CA CYS A 40 -4.71 -4.09 8.52
C CYS A 40 -3.40 -4.89 8.48
N ASP A 41 -3.08 -5.64 9.56
CA ASP A 41 -1.98 -6.61 9.51
C ASP A 41 -2.24 -7.60 8.36
N ALA A 42 -1.33 -7.64 7.39
CA ALA A 42 -1.46 -8.48 6.19
C ALA A 42 -1.44 -9.99 6.50
N LEU A 43 -0.96 -10.40 7.67
CA LEU A 43 -0.95 -11.80 8.11
C LEU A 43 -2.21 -12.19 8.87
N ASN A 44 -3.04 -11.22 9.29
CA ASN A 44 -4.34 -11.48 9.91
C ASN A 44 -5.41 -11.71 8.84
N VAL A 45 -5.68 -12.98 8.49
CA VAL A 45 -6.63 -13.37 7.43
C VAL A 45 -8.02 -12.77 7.61
N ARG A 46 -8.53 -12.74 8.85
CA ARG A 46 -9.89 -12.20 9.14
C ARG A 46 -9.96 -10.69 8.87
N ALA A 47 -8.92 -9.95 9.26
CA ALA A 47 -8.86 -8.51 9.01
C ALA A 47 -8.74 -8.21 7.51
N VAL A 48 -7.95 -9.02 6.78
CA VAL A 48 -7.82 -8.93 5.31
C VAL A 48 -9.16 -9.21 4.62
N GLU A 49 -9.87 -10.27 5.01
CA GLU A 49 -11.19 -10.61 4.48
C GLU A 49 -12.20 -9.48 4.73
N ARG A 50 -12.22 -8.92 5.95
CA ARG A 50 -13.08 -7.77 6.31
C ARG A 50 -12.84 -6.56 5.40
N ILE A 51 -11.58 -6.20 5.13
CA ILE A 51 -11.27 -5.09 4.19
C ILE A 51 -11.73 -5.44 2.77
N CYS A 52 -11.50 -6.67 2.31
CA CYS A 52 -11.93 -7.10 0.99
C CYS A 52 -13.46 -6.99 0.83
N GLU A 53 -14.24 -7.42 1.83
CA GLU A 53 -15.69 -7.30 1.83
C GLU A 53 -16.15 -5.84 1.80
N MET A 54 -15.61 -5.00 2.68
CA MET A 54 -15.97 -3.57 2.76
C MET A 54 -15.68 -2.80 1.47
N LYS A 55 -14.58 -3.12 0.79
CA LYS A 55 -14.14 -2.45 -0.44
C LYS A 55 -14.62 -3.16 -1.71
N GLY A 56 -15.44 -4.21 -1.60
CA GLY A 56 -15.90 -5.00 -2.74
C GLY A 56 -14.76 -5.66 -3.53
N ILE A 57 -13.61 -5.90 -2.89
CA ILE A 57 -12.43 -6.49 -3.52
C ILE A 57 -12.60 -8.00 -3.57
N ASN A 58 -12.56 -8.56 -4.78
CA ASN A 58 -12.50 -10.00 -4.94
C ASN A 58 -11.02 -10.46 -4.98
N PRO A 59 -10.51 -11.11 -3.92
CA PRO A 59 -9.10 -11.49 -3.85
C PRO A 59 -8.71 -12.59 -4.85
N GLN A 60 -9.67 -13.23 -5.51
CA GLN A 60 -9.41 -14.18 -6.60
C GLN A 60 -9.14 -13.48 -7.94
N LYS A 61 -9.64 -12.26 -8.10
CA LYS A 61 -9.54 -11.48 -9.34
C LYS A 61 -8.61 -10.27 -9.23
N SER A 62 -8.45 -9.73 -8.02
CA SER A 62 -7.67 -8.52 -7.77
C SER A 62 -6.30 -8.83 -7.15
N ASN A 63 -5.28 -8.07 -7.51
CA ASN A 63 -4.01 -8.11 -6.82
C ASN A 63 -4.14 -7.34 -5.49
N LEU A 64 -3.91 -8.03 -4.37
CA LEU A 64 -3.81 -7.37 -3.07
C LEU A 64 -2.42 -6.73 -2.95
N SER A 65 -2.36 -5.55 -2.35
CA SER A 65 -1.10 -4.84 -2.12
C SER A 65 -0.74 -4.85 -0.64
N ILE A 66 0.55 -4.92 -0.35
CA ILE A 66 1.10 -4.80 1.00
C ILE A 66 2.13 -3.68 1.07
N ILE A 67 2.19 -3.00 2.21
CA ILE A 67 3.23 -2.04 2.53
C ILE A 67 4.29 -2.73 3.37
N CYS A 68 5.54 -2.58 2.93
CA CYS A 68 6.74 -2.95 3.66
C CYS A 68 7.44 -1.68 4.17
N ASN A 69 8.17 -1.76 5.28
CA ASN A 69 8.93 -0.62 5.81
C ASN A 69 10.13 -0.24 4.94
N ASP A 70 10.77 -1.25 4.33
CA ASP A 70 11.91 -1.09 3.43
C ASP A 70 12.05 -2.29 2.47
N LEU A 71 13.13 -2.30 1.69
CA LEU A 71 13.42 -3.34 0.70
C LEU A 71 13.95 -4.66 1.30
N SER A 72 14.43 -4.66 2.53
CA SER A 72 15.12 -5.82 3.13
C SER A 72 14.19 -7.02 3.32
N ILE A 73 12.93 -6.74 3.68
CA ILE A 73 11.93 -7.77 3.97
C ILE A 73 11.14 -8.26 2.75
N ILE A 74 11.28 -7.60 1.59
CA ILE A 74 10.43 -7.89 0.41
C ILE A 74 10.61 -9.33 -0.06
N SER A 75 11.84 -9.87 -0.02
CA SER A 75 12.14 -11.25 -0.45
C SER A 75 11.45 -12.32 0.40
N GLU A 76 10.97 -11.97 1.58
CA GLU A 76 10.15 -12.86 2.42
C GLU A 76 8.76 -13.06 1.81
N TYR A 77 8.17 -12.02 1.22
CA TYR A 77 6.78 -12.00 0.76
C TYR A 77 6.63 -12.15 -0.76
N ALA A 78 7.66 -11.76 -1.52
CA ALA A 78 7.63 -11.78 -2.98
C ALA A 78 8.94 -12.30 -3.59
N LYS A 79 8.84 -12.98 -4.74
CA LYS A 79 10.00 -13.40 -5.52
C LYS A 79 10.46 -12.22 -6.37
N VAL A 80 11.71 -11.81 -6.19
CA VAL A 80 12.28 -10.64 -6.87
C VAL A 80 13.55 -11.05 -7.60
N SER A 81 13.59 -10.82 -8.92
CA SER A 81 14.82 -11.00 -9.69
C SER A 81 15.80 -9.85 -9.43
N THR A 82 17.10 -10.11 -9.63
CA THR A 82 18.12 -9.07 -9.42
C THR A 82 17.89 -7.78 -10.23
N PRO A 83 17.49 -7.81 -11.52
CA PRO A 83 17.18 -6.60 -12.27
C PRO A 83 16.00 -5.82 -11.68
N VAL A 84 14.92 -6.51 -11.30
CA VAL A 84 13.74 -5.90 -10.68
C VAL A 84 14.09 -5.31 -9.31
N PHE A 85 14.88 -5.99 -8.50
CA PHE A 85 15.34 -5.47 -7.22
C PHE A 85 16.14 -4.16 -7.38
N LYS A 86 17.05 -4.11 -8.37
CA LYS A 86 17.81 -2.89 -8.68
C LYS A 86 16.88 -1.74 -9.12
N LEU A 87 15.84 -2.04 -9.90
CA LEU A 87 14.83 -1.08 -10.30
C LEU A 87 14.05 -0.55 -9.09
N MET A 88 13.57 -1.45 -8.23
CA MET A 88 12.86 -1.09 -7.00
C MET A 88 13.72 -0.20 -6.11
N LYS A 89 15.00 -0.53 -5.92
CA LYS A 89 15.94 0.27 -5.10
C LYS A 89 16.13 1.71 -5.58
N ARG A 90 15.89 1.99 -6.86
CA ARG A 90 16.00 3.36 -7.44
C ARG A 90 14.72 4.17 -7.29
N ASN A 91 13.60 3.48 -7.09
CA ASN A 91 12.27 4.08 -7.13
C ASN A 91 11.55 4.04 -5.77
N LEU A 92 12.07 3.27 -4.80
CA LEU A 92 11.52 3.13 -3.45
C LEU A 92 12.51 3.61 -2.39
N PRO A 93 12.03 4.27 -1.34
CA PRO A 93 10.65 4.66 -1.07
C PRO A 93 10.10 5.63 -2.12
N GLY A 94 8.80 5.50 -2.45
CA GLY A 94 8.17 6.36 -3.43
C GLY A 94 6.80 5.85 -3.92
N PRO A 95 6.14 6.65 -4.80
CA PRO A 95 4.75 6.46 -5.19
C PRO A 95 4.56 5.34 -6.23
N PHE A 96 5.06 4.15 -5.90
CA PHE A 96 5.00 2.98 -6.77
C PHE A 96 4.34 1.78 -6.09
N THR A 97 3.73 0.93 -6.92
CA THR A 97 3.29 -0.43 -6.57
C THR A 97 3.91 -1.39 -7.57
N PHE A 98 4.80 -2.27 -7.10
CA PHE A 98 5.40 -3.32 -7.92
C PHE A 98 4.64 -4.63 -7.73
N ILE A 99 4.03 -5.15 -8.80
CA ILE A 99 3.34 -6.45 -8.78
C ILE A 99 4.38 -7.54 -9.01
N LEU A 100 4.48 -8.47 -8.05
CA LEU A 100 5.49 -9.52 -8.01
C LEU A 100 4.85 -10.89 -7.71
N PRO A 101 5.45 -12.01 -8.13
CA PRO A 101 5.02 -13.34 -7.70
C PRO A 101 5.17 -13.51 -6.18
N THR A 102 4.13 -14.07 -5.50
CA THR A 102 4.16 -14.31 -4.06
C THR A 102 5.10 -15.45 -3.66
N THR A 103 5.56 -15.41 -2.41
CA THR A 103 6.19 -16.55 -1.71
C THR A 103 5.16 -17.35 -0.92
N SER A 104 5.62 -18.31 -0.12
CA SER A 104 4.77 -19.09 0.79
C SER A 104 4.45 -18.38 2.11
N SER A 105 5.15 -17.29 2.44
CA SER A 105 5.01 -16.58 3.72
C SER A 105 3.68 -15.84 3.87
N LEU A 106 3.10 -15.38 2.75
CA LEU A 106 1.78 -14.75 2.78
C LEU A 106 0.64 -15.77 2.92
N PRO A 107 -0.45 -15.42 3.63
CA PRO A 107 -1.66 -16.23 3.75
C PRO A 107 -2.25 -16.65 2.40
N LYS A 108 -3.08 -17.72 2.42
CA LYS A 108 -3.68 -18.28 1.20
C LYS A 108 -4.48 -17.27 0.38
N ILE A 109 -5.09 -16.28 1.03
CA ILE A 109 -5.88 -15.24 0.36
C ILE A 109 -5.08 -14.49 -0.71
N TYR A 110 -3.78 -14.27 -0.49
CA TYR A 110 -2.86 -13.65 -1.47
C TYR A 110 -2.45 -14.62 -2.60
N LYS A 111 -2.51 -15.92 -2.34
CA LYS A 111 -2.04 -16.94 -3.29
C LYS A 111 -3.03 -17.22 -4.42
N ASN A 112 -4.26 -16.74 -4.30
CA ASN A 112 -5.27 -16.93 -5.34
C ASN A 112 -4.83 -16.38 -6.70
N LYS A 113 -4.23 -15.19 -6.72
CA LYS A 113 -3.64 -14.57 -7.93
C LYS A 113 -2.17 -14.95 -8.15
N LYS A 114 -1.53 -15.60 -7.16
CA LYS A 114 -0.09 -15.91 -7.16
C LYS A 114 0.82 -14.69 -7.27
N THR A 115 0.26 -13.50 -7.06
CA THR A 115 0.94 -12.21 -7.16
C THR A 115 0.53 -11.32 -6.00
N VAL A 116 1.40 -10.37 -5.65
CA VAL A 116 1.17 -9.36 -4.63
C VAL A 116 1.75 -8.03 -5.10
N GLY A 117 1.04 -6.93 -4.83
CA GLY A 117 1.59 -5.59 -4.99
C GLY A 117 2.47 -5.22 -3.80
N ILE A 118 3.68 -4.78 -4.05
CA ILE A 118 4.61 -4.31 -3.02
C ILE A 118 4.71 -2.81 -3.08
N ARG A 119 4.56 -2.15 -1.92
CA ARG A 119 4.77 -0.72 -1.72
C ARG A 119 5.76 -0.47 -0.60
N VAL A 120 6.57 0.58 -0.76
CA VAL A 120 7.33 1.24 0.30
C VAL A 120 7.10 2.73 0.11
N PRO A 121 6.02 3.30 0.71
CA PRO A 121 5.69 4.71 0.56
C PRO A 121 6.77 5.63 1.14
N ASP A 122 6.98 6.78 0.53
CA ASP A 122 7.80 7.86 1.10
C ASP A 122 6.99 8.65 2.14
N ASN A 123 6.64 7.97 3.21
CA ASN A 123 5.91 8.52 4.35
C ASN A 123 6.37 7.82 5.63
N ASN A 124 6.93 8.59 6.57
CA ASN A 124 7.53 8.03 7.78
C ASN A 124 6.49 7.44 8.74
N ILE A 125 5.27 7.98 8.79
CA ILE A 125 4.21 7.48 9.68
C ILE A 125 3.95 6.01 9.38
N ILE A 126 3.56 5.69 8.14
CA ILE A 126 3.21 4.31 7.80
C ILE A 126 4.45 3.39 7.81
N ARG A 127 5.62 3.87 7.44
CA ARG A 127 6.85 3.06 7.48
C ARG A 127 7.22 2.69 8.92
N GLU A 128 7.09 3.63 9.86
CA GLU A 128 7.35 3.37 11.28
C GLU A 128 6.33 2.39 11.88
N ILE A 129 5.04 2.54 11.53
CA ILE A 129 3.99 1.59 11.92
C ILE A 129 4.35 0.17 11.44
N VAL A 130 4.73 0.01 10.18
CA VAL A 130 5.10 -1.31 9.62
C VAL A 130 6.36 -1.86 10.29
N ALA A 131 7.35 -1.00 10.55
CA ALA A 131 8.58 -1.41 11.23
C ALA A 131 8.31 -1.92 12.66
N GLN A 132 7.47 -1.22 13.44
CA GLN A 132 7.12 -1.63 14.80
C GLN A 132 6.13 -2.81 14.85
N LEU A 133 5.22 -2.91 13.87
CA LEU A 133 4.33 -4.05 13.75
C LEU A 133 5.12 -5.35 13.51
N GLY A 134 6.20 -5.27 12.74
CA GLY A 134 7.03 -6.41 12.34
C GLY A 134 6.43 -7.26 11.22
N ASN A 135 5.23 -6.93 10.75
CA ASN A 135 4.50 -7.54 9.65
C ASN A 135 4.19 -6.50 8.58
N PRO A 136 4.04 -6.88 7.30
CA PRO A 136 3.54 -5.96 6.30
C PRO A 136 2.07 -5.59 6.58
N VAL A 137 1.66 -4.42 6.12
CA VAL A 137 0.27 -3.95 6.21
C VAL A 137 -0.42 -4.14 4.86
N LEU A 138 -1.55 -4.89 4.83
CA LEU A 138 -2.44 -4.85 3.66
C LEU A 138 -2.83 -3.40 3.39
N SER A 139 -2.81 -2.98 2.14
CA SER A 139 -3.14 -1.61 1.76
C SER A 139 -4.09 -1.57 0.58
N THR A 140 -5.18 -0.83 0.75
CA THR A 140 -6.06 -0.36 -0.32
C THR A 140 -6.29 1.13 -0.16
N SER A 141 -6.73 1.82 -1.23
CA SER A 141 -7.08 3.24 -1.17
C SER A 141 -8.40 3.43 -0.39
N VAL A 142 -8.51 4.51 0.37
CA VAL A 142 -9.79 4.92 0.98
C VAL A 142 -10.80 5.36 -0.07
N LYS A 143 -10.33 5.84 -1.23
CA LYS A 143 -11.15 6.37 -2.32
C LYS A 143 -12.08 5.30 -2.89
N ASP A 144 -13.35 5.65 -3.05
CA ASP A 144 -14.35 4.94 -3.84
C ASP A 144 -14.68 5.74 -5.11
N GLU A 145 -15.31 5.08 -6.11
CA GLU A 145 -15.52 5.66 -7.45
C GLU A 145 -16.32 6.98 -7.45
N ASN A 146 -17.24 7.15 -6.50
CA ASN A 146 -18.15 8.30 -6.44
C ASN A 146 -17.81 9.27 -5.29
N ASP A 147 -16.62 9.17 -4.70
CA ASP A 147 -16.26 10.05 -3.59
C ASP A 147 -15.97 11.47 -4.04
N GLU A 148 -16.47 12.43 -3.26
CA GLU A 148 -16.00 13.81 -3.33
C GLU A 148 -14.53 13.86 -2.89
N VAL A 149 -13.76 14.73 -3.51
CA VAL A 149 -12.29 14.81 -3.34
C VAL A 149 -11.91 15.02 -1.87
N GLU A 150 -12.65 15.85 -1.16
CA GLU A 150 -12.39 16.19 0.23
C GLU A 150 -12.51 14.98 1.16
N TYR A 151 -13.46 14.08 0.89
CA TYR A 151 -13.66 12.82 1.63
C TYR A 151 -12.58 11.77 1.35
N THR A 152 -11.64 12.06 0.44
CA THR A 152 -10.49 11.19 0.13
C THR A 152 -9.14 11.80 0.55
N THR A 153 -9.12 13.09 0.87
CA THR A 153 -7.89 13.86 1.15
C THR A 153 -7.87 14.49 2.53
N ASN A 154 -9.02 14.98 3.04
CA ASN A 154 -9.11 15.60 4.35
C ASN A 154 -9.33 14.54 5.44
N PRO A 155 -8.40 14.37 6.40
CA PRO A 155 -8.51 13.32 7.42
C PRO A 155 -9.73 13.46 8.34
N GLU A 156 -10.23 14.67 8.58
CA GLU A 156 -11.47 14.89 9.36
C GLU A 156 -12.69 14.35 8.63
N LEU A 157 -12.82 14.60 7.32
CA LEU A 157 -13.91 14.09 6.48
C LEU A 157 -13.73 12.58 6.20
N ILE A 158 -12.51 12.10 6.07
CA ILE A 158 -12.22 10.66 6.03
C ILE A 158 -12.69 10.00 7.33
N HIS A 159 -12.46 10.62 8.48
CA HIS A 159 -12.93 10.12 9.76
C HIS A 159 -14.46 10.18 9.88
N GLU A 160 -15.11 11.23 9.38
CA GLU A 160 -16.57 11.32 9.32
C GLU A 160 -17.16 10.14 8.54
N LYS A 161 -16.57 9.80 7.39
CA LYS A 161 -17.05 8.71 6.53
C LYS A 161 -16.76 7.32 7.07
N TRP A 162 -15.55 7.11 7.61
CA TRP A 162 -15.02 5.78 7.92
C TRP A 162 -14.83 5.51 9.41
N GLY A 163 -15.06 6.49 10.29
CA GLY A 163 -14.75 6.41 11.72
C GLY A 163 -15.53 5.36 12.50
N ASP A 164 -16.70 4.94 12.00
CA ASP A 164 -17.49 3.84 12.58
C ASP A 164 -16.98 2.46 12.17
N ILE A 165 -16.13 2.39 11.15
CA ILE A 165 -15.62 1.15 10.55
C ILE A 165 -14.14 0.95 10.85
N ALA A 166 -13.34 2.02 10.70
CA ALA A 166 -11.92 2.02 11.01
C ALA A 166 -11.72 2.33 12.50
N ASP A 167 -10.88 1.52 13.15
CA ASP A 167 -10.57 1.69 14.57
C ASP A 167 -9.78 2.99 14.82
N ILE A 168 -8.87 3.32 13.90
CA ILE A 168 -8.09 4.56 13.90
C ILE A 168 -8.09 5.17 12.50
N VAL A 169 -8.30 6.49 12.43
CA VAL A 169 -7.96 7.32 11.28
C VAL A 169 -6.81 8.24 11.69
N ILE A 170 -5.70 8.17 10.98
CA ILE A 170 -4.53 9.01 11.27
C ILE A 170 -4.66 10.31 10.49
N ASP A 171 -4.67 11.45 11.22
CA ASP A 171 -4.50 12.77 10.63
C ASP A 171 -3.00 13.05 10.43
N GLY A 172 -2.54 12.87 9.21
CA GLY A 172 -1.19 13.23 8.76
C GLY A 172 -1.18 14.46 7.86
N GLY A 173 -2.26 15.26 7.88
CA GLY A 173 -2.47 16.41 6.99
C GLY A 173 -3.26 16.02 5.72
N ILE A 174 -3.41 16.99 4.83
CA ILE A 174 -4.15 16.79 3.57
C ILE A 174 -3.42 15.79 2.68
N GLY A 175 -4.15 14.78 2.20
CA GLY A 175 -3.63 13.74 1.32
C GLY A 175 -3.50 14.19 -0.14
N ASP A 176 -2.87 13.33 -0.94
CA ASP A 176 -2.73 13.53 -2.38
C ASP A 176 -3.96 12.97 -3.15
N LEU A 177 -4.09 13.37 -4.42
CA LEU A 177 -5.14 12.95 -5.33
C LEU A 177 -4.67 11.90 -6.34
N GLU A 178 -3.37 11.80 -6.56
CA GLU A 178 -2.81 10.88 -7.53
C GLU A 178 -2.50 9.52 -6.91
N PRO A 179 -2.93 8.42 -7.55
CA PRO A 179 -2.58 7.08 -7.09
C PRO A 179 -1.12 6.73 -7.41
N SER A 180 -0.62 5.64 -6.84
CA SER A 180 0.69 5.09 -7.18
C SER A 180 0.75 4.62 -8.64
N THR A 181 1.92 4.75 -9.27
CA THR A 181 2.22 4.06 -10.53
C THR A 181 2.36 2.56 -10.28
N ILE A 182 1.66 1.75 -11.09
CA ILE A 182 1.71 0.29 -10.98
C ILE A 182 2.64 -0.28 -12.05
N VAL A 183 3.64 -1.04 -11.60
CA VAL A 183 4.60 -1.74 -12.46
C VAL A 183 4.42 -3.24 -12.26
N ASP A 184 3.96 -3.95 -13.29
CA ASP A 184 3.88 -5.41 -13.29
C ASP A 184 5.25 -6.00 -13.66
N CYS A 185 5.79 -6.78 -12.72
CA CYS A 185 7.10 -7.44 -12.83
C CYS A 185 6.95 -8.97 -12.77
N THR A 186 5.80 -9.51 -13.15
CA THR A 186 5.51 -10.96 -13.09
C THR A 186 6.07 -11.73 -14.28
N SER A 187 6.43 -11.03 -15.34
CA SER A 187 7.07 -11.57 -16.56
C SER A 187 8.47 -10.99 -16.78
N ASP A 188 9.17 -11.49 -17.78
CA ASP A 188 10.50 -10.97 -18.16
C ASP A 188 10.43 -9.55 -18.78
N GLU A 189 9.26 -9.16 -19.27
CA GLU A 189 8.99 -7.81 -19.74
C GLU A 189 8.20 -7.05 -18.67
N LEU A 190 8.73 -5.89 -18.25
CA LEU A 190 8.02 -5.03 -17.31
C LEU A 190 6.89 -4.28 -18.00
N GLU A 191 5.78 -4.13 -17.30
CA GLU A 191 4.62 -3.43 -17.81
C GLU A 191 4.13 -2.36 -16.82
N ILE A 192 4.01 -1.11 -17.29
CA ILE A 192 3.31 -0.06 -16.51
C ILE A 192 1.82 -0.21 -16.81
N THR A 193 1.10 -0.87 -15.90
CA THR A 193 -0.34 -1.13 -16.03
C THR A 193 -1.20 0.04 -15.59
N ARG A 194 -0.65 0.97 -14.81
CA ARG A 194 -1.26 2.25 -14.44
C ARG A 194 -0.16 3.29 -14.27
N GLN A 195 -0.24 4.38 -15.02
CA GLN A 195 0.54 5.57 -14.73
C GLN A 195 -0.17 6.36 -13.63
N GLY A 196 0.54 6.63 -12.55
CA GLY A 196 0.13 7.50 -11.46
C GLY A 196 1.21 8.53 -11.18
N LYS A 197 1.32 8.99 -9.92
CA LYS A 197 2.26 10.03 -9.49
C LYS A 197 3.74 9.70 -9.75
N GLY A 198 4.12 8.42 -9.70
CA GLY A 198 5.52 8.01 -9.85
C GLY A 198 5.98 8.01 -11.31
N VAL A 199 7.08 8.71 -11.61
CA VAL A 199 7.79 8.59 -12.88
C VAL A 199 8.92 7.58 -12.72
N LEU A 200 8.80 6.42 -13.38
CA LEU A 200 9.74 5.30 -13.21
C LEU A 200 11.15 5.66 -13.72
N LYS A 201 12.14 5.56 -12.83
CA LYS A 201 13.56 5.72 -13.15
C LYS A 201 14.14 4.36 -13.51
N PHE A 202 14.47 4.15 -14.77
CA PHE A 202 14.91 2.84 -15.31
C PHE A 202 16.31 2.85 -15.93
N GLU A 203 17.14 3.83 -15.64
CA GLU A 203 18.53 3.91 -16.10
C GLU A 203 19.28 2.58 -15.79
N ASN A 204 19.97 2.03 -16.80
CA ASN A 204 20.67 0.73 -16.76
C ASN A 204 19.75 -0.50 -16.47
N PHE A 205 18.45 -0.40 -16.71
CA PHE A 205 17.59 -1.57 -16.75
C PHE A 205 17.77 -2.27 -18.11
N THR A 206 18.16 -3.53 -18.10
CA THR A 206 18.49 -4.30 -19.32
C THR A 206 17.30 -5.07 -19.92
N GLY A 207 16.10 -4.93 -19.33
CA GLY A 207 14.88 -5.58 -19.80
C GLY A 207 14.02 -4.66 -20.69
N CYS A 208 13.01 -5.25 -21.37
CA CYS A 208 11.96 -4.48 -22.06
C CYS A 208 10.96 -3.91 -21.06
N ILE A 209 10.53 -2.66 -21.31
CA ILE A 209 9.44 -2.02 -20.57
C ILE A 209 8.34 -1.71 -21.55
N LYS A 210 7.14 -2.23 -21.31
CA LYS A 210 5.93 -1.90 -22.07
C LYS A 210 5.15 -0.80 -21.35
N PHE A 211 4.76 0.20 -22.11
CA PHE A 211 3.85 1.24 -21.64
C PHE A 211 2.50 0.99 -22.31
N PHE A 212 1.46 0.73 -21.53
CA PHE A 212 0.11 0.84 -22.07
C PHE A 212 -0.27 2.31 -22.17
N PRO A 213 -0.69 2.81 -23.35
CA PRO A 213 -1.26 4.14 -23.42
C PRO A 213 -2.53 4.14 -22.57
N THR A 214 -2.54 4.90 -21.50
CA THR A 214 -3.76 5.28 -20.78
C THR A 214 -4.63 6.02 -21.80
N PHE A 215 -5.70 5.38 -22.31
CA PHE A 215 -6.75 6.11 -22.98
C PHE A 215 -7.39 7.02 -21.93
N THR A 216 -7.01 8.30 -21.99
CA THR A 216 -7.78 9.37 -21.33
C THR A 216 -9.11 9.45 -22.08
N VAL A 217 -10.20 9.06 -21.44
CA VAL A 217 -11.57 9.38 -21.82
C VAL A 217 -12.07 10.41 -20.85
#